data_e7acfcc64375fc39615550ace81f9e37
#
_entry.id   e7acfcc64375fc39615550ace81f9e37
#
_cell.length_a   1.000
_cell.length_b   1.000
_cell.length_c   1.000
_cell.angle_alpha   90.00
_cell.angle_beta   90.00
_cell.angle_gamma   90.00
#
_symmetry.space_group_name_H-M   'P 1'
#
loop_
_entity.id
_entity.type
_entity.pdbx_description
1 polymer ?
#
loop_
_entity_poly.entity_id
_entity_poly.type
_entity_poly.pdbx_seq_one_letter_code
_entity_poly.pdbx_strand_id
1 'polypeptide(L)'
;MIAWLIRHDRRLSDNSCWEFALDEATKTGEEFRVFFAWNGMHLDAGIGGIPRMSARRIEWTQKDLQTMRAELQKQGIALEETEGSALDWLRTNRPSALTYSFAVAHEERQDEAQLRPLVARIHGFWTHSILEPEAIPGGLNRLPEVFTPFRHKVERENLRFELLPLQVAPHGASPTSTTQSFPFEPGEASALARLEAYLRNPEGAAAYKTRRNGLLGTEYSTKFSPWLASGALSPRRIWQACLNLEETLGGSPEVEWIRVELLWREYFQWVAYRAGRRLFHKKGFREQAPRAGFNARAFQRWVDGQTDDDFVNAGMRELAETGYSSNRARQNLASYLIHDLGIDWRYGAAYFESQLLDYDPASNWANWAYLAGVGNDPRPVRRFNTVKQAQDYDANRAFRQAWLT
;
A
#
# COMPACT_ATOMS: atom_id res chain seq x y z
N MET A 1 -3.55 -4.95 31.80
CA MET A 1 -3.77 -5.48 30.45
C MET A 1 -2.91 -4.69 29.47
N ILE A 2 -2.14 -5.38 28.65
CA ILE A 2 -1.35 -4.83 27.53
C ILE A 2 -2.22 -4.92 26.27
N ALA A 3 -2.27 -3.87 25.46
CA ALA A 3 -3.05 -3.83 24.23
C ALA A 3 -2.16 -3.59 23.00
N TRP A 4 -2.48 -4.24 21.88
CA TRP A 4 -1.95 -3.92 20.57
C TRP A 4 -3.08 -3.49 19.64
N LEU A 5 -3.01 -2.24 19.16
CA LEU A 5 -3.88 -1.71 18.11
C LEU A 5 -3.28 -2.05 16.75
N ILE A 6 -3.92 -2.99 16.05
CA ILE A 6 -3.54 -3.34 14.68
C ILE A 6 -3.97 -2.22 13.71
N ARG A 7 -3.07 -1.86 12.80
CA ARG A 7 -3.33 -0.88 11.72
C ARG A 7 -2.78 -1.41 10.39
N HIS A 8 -1.57 -0.98 10.00
CA HIS A 8 -0.84 -1.41 8.80
C HIS A 8 0.27 -2.42 9.14
N ASP A 9 -0.01 -3.32 10.06
CA ASP A 9 0.97 -4.26 10.64
C ASP A 9 0.35 -5.63 10.94
N ARG A 10 -0.52 -6.12 10.02
CA ARG A 10 -1.29 -7.36 10.16
C ARG A 10 -0.45 -8.61 9.96
N ARG A 11 0.61 -8.74 10.77
CA ARG A 11 1.51 -9.90 10.78
C ARG A 11 2.11 -10.11 12.18
N LEU A 12 2.63 -11.29 12.43
CA LEU A 12 3.37 -11.60 13.66
C LEU A 12 4.88 -11.57 13.41
N SER A 13 5.36 -12.03 12.25
CA SER A 13 6.79 -12.06 11.94
C SER A 13 7.33 -10.68 11.62
N ASP A 14 8.54 -10.36 12.10
CA ASP A 14 9.20 -9.07 11.88
C ASP A 14 8.30 -7.88 12.27
N ASN A 15 7.67 -7.96 13.45
CA ASN A 15 6.73 -6.95 13.95
C ASN A 15 7.07 -6.53 15.38
N SER A 16 7.65 -5.34 15.51
CA SER A 16 8.05 -4.78 16.80
C SER A 16 6.87 -4.50 17.74
N CYS A 17 5.65 -4.27 17.22
CA CYS A 17 4.46 -4.12 18.06
C CYS A 17 4.09 -5.42 18.75
N TRP A 18 4.13 -6.53 18.00
CA TRP A 18 3.89 -7.87 18.50
C TRP A 18 4.92 -8.27 19.56
N GLU A 19 6.20 -8.17 19.21
CA GLU A 19 7.31 -8.58 20.10
C GLU A 19 7.29 -7.79 21.42
N PHE A 20 7.12 -6.46 21.32
CA PHE A 20 7.06 -5.61 22.50
C PHE A 20 5.86 -5.97 23.40
N ALA A 21 4.66 -6.14 22.83
CA ALA A 21 3.46 -6.42 23.61
C ALA A 21 3.54 -7.79 24.32
N LEU A 22 4.06 -8.80 23.61
CA LEU A 22 4.24 -10.14 24.14
C LEU A 22 5.28 -10.16 25.29
N ASP A 23 6.40 -9.46 25.10
CA ASP A 23 7.46 -9.34 26.12
C ASP A 23 6.94 -8.60 27.37
N GLU A 24 6.23 -7.48 27.20
CA GLU A 24 5.63 -6.74 28.31
C GLU A 24 4.58 -7.56 29.07
N ALA A 25 3.70 -8.25 28.35
CA ALA A 25 2.69 -9.12 28.98
C ALA A 25 3.33 -10.26 29.76
N THR A 26 4.38 -10.85 29.20
CA THR A 26 5.15 -11.93 29.87
C THR A 26 5.85 -11.42 31.14
N LYS A 27 6.48 -10.24 31.09
CA LYS A 27 7.21 -9.66 32.23
C LYS A 27 6.28 -9.21 33.35
N THR A 28 5.11 -8.70 33.01
CA THR A 28 4.17 -8.13 33.99
C THR A 28 3.14 -9.13 34.49
N GLY A 29 2.94 -10.26 33.79
CA GLY A 29 1.85 -11.20 34.03
C GLY A 29 0.48 -10.63 33.68
N GLU A 30 0.44 -9.51 32.93
CA GLU A 30 -0.81 -8.88 32.51
C GLU A 30 -1.41 -9.58 31.28
N GLU A 31 -2.72 -9.57 31.18
CA GLU A 31 -3.44 -10.05 29.99
C GLU A 31 -2.99 -9.27 28.74
N PHE A 32 -2.78 -9.98 27.63
CA PHE A 32 -2.50 -9.37 26.32
C PHE A 32 -3.71 -9.46 25.42
N ARG A 33 -4.14 -8.31 24.89
CA ARG A 33 -5.25 -8.20 23.94
C ARG A 33 -4.82 -7.50 22.67
N VAL A 34 -5.35 -7.99 21.55
CA VAL A 34 -5.14 -7.42 20.21
C VAL A 34 -6.48 -6.94 19.69
N PHE A 35 -6.53 -5.73 19.13
CA PHE A 35 -7.78 -5.20 18.59
C PHE A 35 -7.59 -4.43 17.29
N PHE A 36 -8.64 -4.46 16.45
CA PHE A 36 -8.78 -3.69 15.22
C PHE A 36 -10.03 -2.83 15.31
N ALA A 37 -9.95 -1.56 14.88
CA ALA A 37 -11.06 -0.63 14.91
C ALA A 37 -11.54 -0.30 13.49
N TRP A 38 -12.81 -0.64 13.21
CA TRP A 38 -13.52 -0.21 12.00
C TRP A 38 -14.03 1.22 12.21
N ASN A 39 -13.19 2.20 11.91
CA ASN A 39 -13.48 3.62 12.12
C ASN A 39 -13.99 4.31 10.85
N GLY A 40 -14.29 5.62 10.93
CA GLY A 40 -14.75 6.44 9.81
C GLY A 40 -13.80 6.47 8.61
N MET A 41 -12.50 6.28 8.81
CA MET A 41 -11.55 6.15 7.68
C MET A 41 -11.81 4.91 6.82
N HIS A 42 -12.53 3.92 7.34
CA HIS A 42 -12.93 2.73 6.59
C HIS A 42 -14.36 2.86 6.04
N LEU A 43 -15.28 3.40 6.84
CA LEU A 43 -16.72 3.28 6.59
C LEU A 43 -17.39 4.55 6.07
N ASP A 44 -16.77 5.73 6.25
CA ASP A 44 -17.36 7.00 5.82
C ASP A 44 -17.24 7.21 4.30
N ALA A 45 -18.04 8.13 3.80
CA ALA A 45 -17.89 8.64 2.45
C ALA A 45 -16.75 9.66 2.37
N GLY A 46 -15.91 9.54 1.34
CA GLY A 46 -14.86 10.47 0.99
C GLY A 46 -15.32 11.59 0.06
N ILE A 47 -14.40 12.11 -0.75
CA ILE A 47 -14.64 13.17 -1.71
C ILE A 47 -15.77 12.79 -2.68
N GLY A 48 -16.72 13.70 -2.89
CA GLY A 48 -17.82 13.50 -3.81
C GLY A 48 -18.84 12.42 -3.42
N GLY A 49 -18.84 11.99 -2.14
CA GLY A 49 -19.70 10.92 -1.66
C GLY A 49 -19.22 9.51 -2.04
N ILE A 50 -18.00 9.38 -2.56
CA ILE A 50 -17.41 8.07 -2.89
C ILE A 50 -17.11 7.33 -1.59
N PRO A 51 -17.61 6.09 -1.39
CA PRO A 51 -17.24 5.29 -0.22
C PRO A 51 -15.73 5.13 -0.11
N ARG A 52 -15.16 5.22 1.08
CA ARG A 52 -13.70 5.06 1.28
C ARG A 52 -13.24 3.63 1.07
N MET A 53 -14.12 2.65 1.30
CA MET A 53 -13.88 1.25 0.98
C MET A 53 -15.05 0.65 0.20
N SER A 54 -14.76 -0.01 -0.91
CA SER A 54 -15.73 -0.85 -1.62
C SER A 54 -16.01 -2.13 -0.84
N ALA A 55 -17.12 -2.79 -1.15
CA ALA A 55 -17.47 -4.08 -0.55
C ALA A 55 -16.33 -5.13 -0.71
N ARG A 56 -15.69 -5.16 -1.87
CA ARG A 56 -14.53 -6.03 -2.15
C ARG A 56 -13.35 -5.75 -1.22
N ARG A 57 -13.06 -4.49 -0.99
CA ARG A 57 -11.96 -4.09 -0.10
C ARG A 57 -12.28 -4.39 1.36
N ILE A 58 -13.54 -4.24 1.78
CA ILE A 58 -14.01 -4.68 3.10
C ILE A 58 -13.85 -6.19 3.24
N GLU A 59 -14.32 -6.97 2.27
CA GLU A 59 -14.19 -8.44 2.26
C GLU A 59 -12.71 -8.88 2.35
N TRP A 60 -11.84 -8.27 1.56
CA TRP A 60 -10.40 -8.52 1.63
C TRP A 60 -9.83 -8.28 3.03
N THR A 61 -10.19 -7.14 3.64
CA THR A 61 -9.74 -6.78 4.99
C THR A 61 -10.28 -7.77 6.04
N GLN A 62 -11.54 -8.18 5.92
CA GLN A 62 -12.13 -9.18 6.82
C GLN A 62 -11.41 -10.53 6.73
N LYS A 63 -11.13 -11.01 5.51
CA LYS A 63 -10.34 -12.24 5.30
C LYS A 63 -8.93 -12.12 5.87
N ASP A 64 -8.27 -10.97 5.69
CA ASP A 64 -6.94 -10.70 6.25
C ASP A 64 -6.95 -10.75 7.78
N LEU A 65 -7.95 -10.13 8.42
CA LEU A 65 -8.14 -10.22 9.87
C LEU A 65 -8.50 -11.63 10.36
N GLN A 66 -9.23 -12.42 9.55
CA GLN A 66 -9.51 -13.83 9.88
C GLN A 66 -8.24 -14.68 9.87
N THR A 67 -7.34 -14.51 8.90
CA THR A 67 -6.05 -15.22 8.89
C THR A 67 -5.22 -14.84 10.11
N MET A 68 -5.15 -13.55 10.44
CA MET A 68 -4.44 -13.07 11.62
C MET A 68 -5.04 -13.60 12.92
N ARG A 69 -6.37 -13.63 13.04
CA ARG A 69 -7.07 -14.21 14.19
C ARG A 69 -6.69 -15.68 14.39
N ALA A 70 -6.61 -16.46 13.32
CA ALA A 70 -6.21 -17.85 13.39
C ALA A 70 -4.76 -18.04 13.90
N GLU A 71 -3.83 -17.18 13.49
CA GLU A 71 -2.45 -17.21 13.97
C GLU A 71 -2.35 -16.78 15.45
N LEU A 72 -3.05 -15.74 15.86
CA LEU A 72 -3.11 -15.31 17.27
C LEU A 72 -3.73 -16.36 18.18
N GLN A 73 -4.76 -17.07 17.72
CA GLN A 73 -5.40 -18.16 18.48
C GLN A 73 -4.43 -19.31 18.78
N LYS A 74 -3.48 -19.62 17.89
CA LYS A 74 -2.41 -20.61 18.15
C LYS A 74 -1.51 -20.19 19.33
N GLN A 75 -1.43 -18.90 19.61
CA GLN A 75 -0.69 -18.30 20.73
C GLN A 75 -1.58 -18.09 21.96
N GLY A 76 -2.85 -18.51 21.92
CA GLY A 76 -3.81 -18.29 23.00
C GLY A 76 -4.32 -16.85 23.13
N ILE A 77 -4.16 -16.01 22.09
CA ILE A 77 -4.49 -14.58 22.10
C ILE A 77 -5.72 -14.32 21.22
N ALA A 78 -6.65 -13.54 21.73
CA ALA A 78 -7.85 -13.15 20.98
C ALA A 78 -7.62 -11.86 20.18
N LEU A 79 -8.19 -11.81 18.95
CA LEU A 79 -8.33 -10.59 18.16
C LEU A 79 -9.77 -10.07 18.29
N GLU A 80 -9.90 -8.89 18.85
CA GLU A 80 -11.18 -8.17 18.95
C GLU A 80 -11.34 -7.23 17.76
N GLU A 81 -12.54 -7.20 17.16
CA GLU A 81 -12.94 -6.18 16.20
C GLU A 81 -13.96 -5.28 16.87
N THR A 82 -13.77 -3.95 16.74
CA THR A 82 -14.73 -2.98 17.28
C THR A 82 -15.31 -2.12 16.16
N GLU A 83 -16.63 -1.95 16.19
CA GLU A 83 -17.29 -0.93 15.38
C GLU A 83 -17.14 0.42 16.08
N GLY A 84 -16.44 1.36 15.45
CA GLY A 84 -16.15 2.67 16.02
C GLY A 84 -14.66 2.95 16.16
N SER A 85 -14.33 3.97 16.95
CA SER A 85 -12.96 4.44 17.05
C SER A 85 -12.12 3.62 18.04
N ALA A 86 -10.83 3.54 17.77
CA ALA A 86 -9.87 2.99 18.74
C ALA A 86 -9.90 3.75 20.07
N LEU A 87 -10.28 5.04 20.05
CA LEU A 87 -10.41 5.87 21.25
C LEU A 87 -11.52 5.37 22.18
N ASP A 88 -12.66 4.93 21.63
CA ASP A 88 -13.77 4.41 22.41
C ASP A 88 -13.44 3.07 23.04
N TRP A 89 -12.75 2.20 22.28
CA TRP A 89 -12.24 0.96 22.84
C TRP A 89 -11.27 1.20 24.01
N LEU A 90 -10.36 2.17 23.89
CA LEU A 90 -9.39 2.51 24.93
C LEU A 90 -10.06 3.12 26.18
N ARG A 91 -11.08 3.97 26.01
CA ARG A 91 -11.85 4.53 27.15
C ARG A 91 -12.58 3.45 27.95
N THR A 92 -13.11 2.46 27.24
CA THR A 92 -13.83 1.33 27.85
C THR A 92 -12.89 0.36 28.55
N ASN A 93 -11.82 -0.06 27.88
CA ASN A 93 -10.95 -1.15 28.33
C ASN A 93 -9.76 -0.70 29.20
N ARG A 94 -9.33 0.56 29.10
CA ARG A 94 -8.29 1.21 29.93
C ARG A 94 -7.01 0.37 30.08
N PRO A 95 -6.32 0.01 28.98
CA PRO A 95 -5.11 -0.78 29.07
C PRO A 95 -3.99 -0.04 29.85
N SER A 96 -3.16 -0.78 30.56
CA SER A 96 -1.97 -0.25 31.25
C SER A 96 -0.87 0.17 30.26
N ALA A 97 -0.81 -0.51 29.11
CA ALA A 97 0.08 -0.16 28.00
C ALA A 97 -0.61 -0.40 26.65
N LEU A 98 -0.24 0.41 25.66
CA LEU A 98 -0.67 0.30 24.26
C LEU A 98 0.54 0.28 23.35
N THR A 99 0.57 -0.67 22.40
CA THR A 99 1.49 -0.64 21.27
C THR A 99 0.72 -0.50 19.95
N TYR A 100 1.32 0.15 18.95
CA TYR A 100 0.72 0.37 17.64
C TYR A 100 1.79 0.70 16.60
N SER A 101 1.47 0.48 15.33
CA SER A 101 2.30 0.95 14.22
C SER A 101 2.06 2.43 13.95
N PHE A 102 3.13 3.23 13.84
CA PHE A 102 3.04 4.61 13.36
C PHE A 102 2.51 4.65 11.94
N ALA A 103 1.77 5.71 11.63
CA ALA A 103 1.28 6.00 10.29
C ALA A 103 1.87 7.29 9.73
N VAL A 104 1.88 7.40 8.41
CA VAL A 104 2.42 8.58 7.70
C VAL A 104 1.33 9.54 7.25
N ALA A 105 0.10 9.06 7.04
CA ALA A 105 -1.00 9.86 6.56
C ALA A 105 -1.53 10.82 7.64
N HIS A 106 -1.99 11.99 7.18
CA HIS A 106 -2.38 13.08 8.09
C HIS A 106 -3.51 12.70 9.04
N GLU A 107 -4.57 12.09 8.53
CA GLU A 107 -5.75 11.69 9.32
C GLU A 107 -5.36 10.67 10.40
N GLU A 108 -4.61 9.64 10.03
CA GLU A 108 -4.15 8.59 10.94
C GLU A 108 -3.25 9.14 12.06
N ARG A 109 -2.41 10.14 11.72
CA ARG A 109 -1.55 10.82 12.71
C ARG A 109 -2.35 11.73 13.65
N GLN A 110 -3.48 12.29 13.20
CA GLN A 110 -4.38 13.01 14.07
C GLN A 110 -5.03 12.07 15.11
N ASP A 111 -5.42 10.87 14.69
CA ASP A 111 -5.91 9.83 15.59
C ASP A 111 -4.82 9.42 16.60
N GLU A 112 -3.58 9.20 16.16
CA GLU A 112 -2.46 8.87 17.04
C GLU A 112 -2.25 9.90 18.15
N ALA A 113 -2.36 11.19 17.83
CA ALA A 113 -2.22 12.26 18.82
C ALA A 113 -3.28 12.17 19.92
N GLN A 114 -4.47 11.62 19.61
CA GLN A 114 -5.56 11.45 20.57
C GLN A 114 -5.42 10.17 21.43
N LEU A 115 -4.61 9.18 21.01
CA LEU A 115 -4.37 7.97 21.79
C LEU A 115 -3.53 8.26 23.05
N ARG A 116 -2.53 9.15 22.95
CA ARG A 116 -1.56 9.42 24.02
C ARG A 116 -2.15 9.78 25.38
N PRO A 117 -3.19 10.67 25.48
CA PRO A 117 -3.76 11.03 26.78
C PRO A 117 -4.62 9.93 27.40
N LEU A 118 -4.94 8.85 26.68
CA LEU A 118 -5.83 7.79 27.15
C LEU A 118 -5.11 6.60 27.79
N VAL A 119 -3.80 6.48 27.59
CA VAL A 119 -3.00 5.33 28.05
C VAL A 119 -1.72 5.80 28.71
N ALA A 120 -1.41 5.27 29.90
CA ALA A 120 -0.27 5.71 30.68
C ALA A 120 1.09 5.35 30.01
N ARG A 121 1.18 4.17 29.41
CA ARG A 121 2.37 3.71 28.67
C ARG A 121 1.98 3.45 27.21
N ILE A 122 2.52 4.24 26.29
CA ILE A 122 2.22 4.11 24.85
C ILE A 122 3.51 4.01 24.05
N HIS A 123 3.58 2.98 23.19
CA HIS A 123 4.75 2.66 22.38
C HIS A 123 4.36 2.53 20.91
N GLY A 124 4.91 3.40 20.07
CA GLY A 124 4.73 3.33 18.63
C GLY A 124 5.98 2.79 17.92
N PHE A 125 5.80 2.05 16.84
CA PHE A 125 6.86 1.47 16.04
C PHE A 125 6.66 1.72 14.55
N TRP A 126 7.75 1.83 13.80
CA TRP A 126 7.72 1.91 12.33
C TRP A 126 7.78 0.51 11.73
N THR A 127 6.64 -0.14 11.61
CA THR A 127 6.55 -1.55 11.16
C THR A 127 6.32 -1.70 9.67
N HIS A 128 5.87 -0.65 8.97
CA HIS A 128 5.47 -0.69 7.57
C HIS A 128 6.40 0.10 6.63
N SER A 129 7.49 0.65 7.15
CA SER A 129 8.56 1.35 6.41
C SER A 129 9.88 0.57 6.45
N ILE A 130 10.75 0.86 5.49
CA ILE A 130 12.13 0.34 5.47
C ILE A 130 12.97 1.09 6.49
N LEU A 131 12.86 2.43 6.48
CA LEU A 131 13.57 3.35 7.34
C LEU A 131 12.67 3.86 8.46
N GLU A 132 13.28 4.31 9.52
CA GLU A 132 12.66 5.18 10.52
C GLU A 132 13.01 6.64 10.20
N PRO A 133 12.25 7.64 10.68
CA PRO A 133 12.52 9.04 10.37
C PRO A 133 13.94 9.49 10.67
N GLU A 134 14.53 8.96 11.73
CA GLU A 134 15.89 9.25 12.20
C GLU A 134 16.96 8.63 11.29
N ALA A 135 16.63 7.53 10.63
CA ALA A 135 17.51 6.81 9.70
C ALA A 135 17.44 7.35 8.26
N ILE A 136 16.61 8.35 7.98
CA ILE A 136 16.55 8.96 6.64
C ILE A 136 17.85 9.75 6.38
N PRO A 137 18.59 9.44 5.31
CA PRO A 137 19.86 10.09 5.01
C PRO A 137 19.73 11.62 4.86
N GLY A 138 20.31 12.35 5.80
CA GLY A 138 20.20 13.80 5.91
C GLY A 138 19.00 14.30 6.70
N GLY A 139 18.20 13.40 7.26
CA GLY A 139 17.02 13.68 8.07
C GLY A 139 15.77 14.03 7.26
N LEU A 140 14.62 13.83 7.85
CA LEU A 140 13.31 14.04 7.23
C LEU A 140 13.11 15.48 6.71
N ASN A 141 13.61 16.48 7.42
CA ASN A 141 13.50 17.89 7.02
C ASN A 141 14.28 18.22 5.73
N ARG A 142 15.28 17.41 5.39
CA ARG A 142 16.09 17.52 4.17
C ARG A 142 15.77 16.45 3.14
N LEU A 143 14.58 15.82 3.25
CA LEU A 143 14.11 14.87 2.25
C LEU A 143 14.14 15.53 0.86
N PRO A 144 14.81 14.96 -0.13
CA PRO A 144 14.87 15.52 -1.49
C PRO A 144 13.48 15.70 -2.09
N GLU A 145 13.32 16.74 -2.92
CA GLU A 145 12.03 16.98 -3.62
C GLU A 145 11.75 15.96 -4.72
N VAL A 146 12.79 15.30 -5.22
CA VAL A 146 12.67 14.26 -6.28
C VAL A 146 13.27 12.95 -5.80
N PHE A 147 12.74 11.85 -6.35
CA PHE A 147 13.09 10.50 -5.96
C PHE A 147 14.57 10.12 -6.16
N THR A 148 15.16 10.47 -7.32
CA THR A 148 16.51 9.99 -7.66
C THR A 148 17.59 10.38 -6.63
N PRO A 149 17.67 11.63 -6.14
CA PRO A 149 18.58 11.97 -5.07
C PRO A 149 18.31 11.24 -3.75
N PHE A 150 17.03 10.97 -3.42
CA PHE A 150 16.67 10.16 -2.25
C PHE A 150 17.20 8.74 -2.40
N ARG A 151 16.87 8.09 -3.53
CA ARG A 151 17.35 6.74 -3.86
C ARG A 151 18.86 6.62 -3.69
N HIS A 152 19.63 7.49 -4.34
CA HIS A 152 21.10 7.44 -4.29
C HIS A 152 21.67 7.62 -2.88
N LYS A 153 21.00 8.43 -2.03
CA LYS A 153 21.43 8.57 -0.63
C LYS A 153 21.19 7.27 0.13
N VAL A 154 20.01 6.67 0.00
CA VAL A 154 19.66 5.42 0.71
C VAL A 154 20.53 4.25 0.24
N GLU A 155 20.80 4.14 -1.07
CA GLU A 155 21.66 3.08 -1.63
C GLU A 155 23.10 3.13 -1.07
N ARG A 156 23.63 4.32 -0.73
CA ARG A 156 24.96 4.45 -0.13
C ARG A 156 25.04 3.95 1.32
N GLU A 157 23.93 3.87 2.02
CA GLU A 157 23.88 3.39 3.41
C GLU A 157 24.04 1.85 3.50
N ASN A 158 24.01 1.12 2.39
CA ASN A 158 24.14 -0.34 2.34
C ASN A 158 23.24 -1.05 3.36
N LEU A 159 21.97 -0.67 3.40
CA LEU A 159 21.02 -1.14 4.40
C LEU A 159 20.93 -2.66 4.45
N ARG A 160 21.10 -3.20 5.65
CA ARG A 160 20.87 -4.61 6.00
C ARG A 160 20.02 -4.68 7.25
N PHE A 161 19.15 -5.66 7.33
CA PHE A 161 18.23 -5.81 8.44
C PHE A 161 18.43 -7.16 9.14
N GLU A 162 18.58 -7.10 10.46
CA GLU A 162 18.35 -8.25 11.32
C GLU A 162 16.84 -8.37 11.51
N LEU A 163 16.25 -9.36 10.84
CA LEU A 163 14.81 -9.56 10.86
C LEU A 163 14.43 -10.34 12.10
N LEU A 164 13.33 -9.95 12.73
CA LEU A 164 12.73 -10.76 13.78
C LEU A 164 12.28 -12.13 13.21
N PRO A 165 12.25 -13.19 14.05
CA PRO A 165 11.96 -14.54 13.61
C PRO A 165 10.64 -14.67 12.87
N LEU A 166 10.54 -15.69 12.01
CA LEU A 166 9.25 -16.08 11.43
C LEU A 166 8.38 -16.71 12.52
N GLN A 167 7.20 -16.17 12.70
CA GLN A 167 6.17 -16.70 13.60
C GLN A 167 5.12 -17.53 12.82
N VAL A 168 5.04 -17.31 11.52
CA VAL A 168 4.06 -17.92 10.61
C VAL A 168 4.78 -18.66 9.50
N ALA A 169 4.37 -19.90 9.22
CA ALA A 169 4.92 -20.68 8.12
C ALA A 169 4.31 -20.25 6.77
N PRO A 170 5.11 -20.11 5.71
CA PRO A 170 4.61 -19.81 4.37
C PRO A 170 3.68 -20.91 3.84
N HIS A 171 2.46 -20.55 3.36
CA HIS A 171 1.58 -21.47 2.64
C HIS A 171 0.60 -20.70 1.74
N GLY A 172 0.06 -21.34 0.71
CA GLY A 172 -0.97 -20.74 -0.17
C GLY A 172 -0.43 -19.86 -1.29
N ALA A 173 0.80 -20.12 -1.80
CA ALA A 173 1.43 -19.31 -2.85
C ALA A 173 0.83 -19.48 -4.26
N SER A 174 0.00 -20.50 -4.49
CA SER A 174 -0.53 -20.77 -5.83
C SER A 174 -1.59 -19.73 -6.19
N PRO A 175 -1.46 -19.08 -7.36
CA PRO A 175 -2.47 -18.13 -7.81
C PRO A 175 -3.79 -18.88 -8.11
N THR A 176 -4.91 -18.25 -7.77
CA THR A 176 -6.22 -18.72 -8.23
C THR A 176 -6.37 -18.49 -9.73
N SER A 177 -7.01 -19.41 -10.44
CA SER A 177 -7.12 -19.37 -11.90
C SER A 177 -8.20 -18.41 -12.43
N THR A 178 -8.82 -17.60 -11.57
CA THR A 178 -9.92 -16.72 -11.98
C THR A 178 -9.40 -15.37 -12.47
N THR A 179 -9.93 -14.88 -13.59
CA THR A 179 -9.69 -13.52 -14.10
C THR A 179 -10.49 -12.47 -13.35
N GLN A 180 -11.44 -12.88 -12.50
CA GLN A 180 -12.42 -12.01 -11.83
C GLN A 180 -12.04 -11.58 -10.40
N SER A 181 -10.84 -11.95 -9.91
CA SER A 181 -10.37 -11.58 -8.59
C SER A 181 -8.86 -11.38 -8.58
N PHE A 182 -8.35 -10.70 -7.55
CA PHE A 182 -6.91 -10.70 -7.30
C PHE A 182 -6.45 -12.16 -7.06
N PRO A 183 -5.36 -12.59 -7.71
CA PRO A 183 -5.06 -14.02 -7.84
C PRO A 183 -4.48 -14.69 -6.59
N PHE A 184 -4.35 -13.99 -5.47
CA PHE A 184 -3.77 -14.51 -4.24
C PHE A 184 -4.67 -14.21 -3.05
N GLU A 185 -4.54 -15.01 -1.99
CA GLU A 185 -5.28 -14.82 -0.75
C GLU A 185 -4.60 -13.79 0.18
N PRO A 186 -5.33 -13.08 1.05
CA PRO A 186 -4.76 -12.21 2.06
C PRO A 186 -4.03 -12.99 3.16
N GLY A 187 -3.33 -12.26 4.02
CA GLY A 187 -2.67 -12.79 5.21
C GLY A 187 -1.18 -13.04 5.05
N GLU A 188 -0.50 -13.13 6.18
CA GLU A 188 0.96 -13.21 6.27
C GLU A 188 1.52 -14.47 5.60
N ALA A 189 0.89 -15.63 5.82
CA ALA A 189 1.35 -16.89 5.28
C ALA A 189 1.37 -16.90 3.74
N SER A 190 0.31 -16.38 3.11
CA SER A 190 0.21 -16.24 1.66
C SER A 190 1.24 -15.23 1.13
N ALA A 191 1.45 -14.13 1.83
CA ALA A 191 2.44 -13.11 1.51
C ALA A 191 3.88 -13.67 1.51
N LEU A 192 4.23 -14.43 2.54
CA LEU A 192 5.54 -15.09 2.67
C LEU A 192 5.74 -16.15 1.59
N ALA A 193 4.72 -16.96 1.32
CA ALA A 193 4.76 -17.97 0.28
C ALA A 193 4.92 -17.33 -1.11
N ARG A 194 4.22 -16.23 -1.39
CA ARG A 194 4.39 -15.48 -2.64
C ARG A 194 5.79 -14.87 -2.75
N LEU A 195 6.34 -14.32 -1.68
CA LEU A 195 7.71 -13.80 -1.66
C LEU A 195 8.71 -14.88 -2.07
N GLU A 196 8.65 -16.04 -1.44
CA GLU A 196 9.55 -17.16 -1.76
C GLU A 196 9.37 -17.67 -3.19
N ALA A 197 8.12 -17.89 -3.62
CA ALA A 197 7.82 -18.40 -4.96
C ALA A 197 8.29 -17.42 -6.04
N TYR A 198 8.05 -16.12 -5.85
CA TYR A 198 8.43 -15.10 -6.83
C TYR A 198 9.95 -14.94 -6.96
N LEU A 199 10.68 -14.97 -5.83
CA LEU A 199 12.14 -14.85 -5.85
C LEU A 199 12.82 -16.08 -6.46
N ARG A 200 12.25 -17.27 -6.32
CA ARG A 200 12.76 -18.51 -6.92
C ARG A 200 12.40 -18.67 -8.40
N ASN A 201 11.38 -17.97 -8.88
CA ASN A 201 10.91 -18.10 -10.25
C ASN A 201 11.83 -17.33 -11.22
N PRO A 202 12.44 -17.99 -12.22
CA PRO A 202 13.27 -17.32 -13.22
C PRO A 202 12.48 -16.32 -14.08
N GLU A 203 11.17 -16.51 -14.26
CA GLU A 203 10.29 -15.56 -14.94
C GLU A 203 9.78 -14.44 -14.01
N GLY A 204 9.99 -14.56 -12.71
CA GLY A 204 9.64 -13.58 -11.68
C GLY A 204 10.75 -12.57 -11.43
N ALA A 205 11.45 -12.72 -10.30
CA ALA A 205 12.45 -11.75 -9.86
C ALA A 205 13.62 -11.59 -10.83
N ALA A 206 14.08 -12.67 -11.45
CA ALA A 206 15.19 -12.64 -12.41
C ALA A 206 14.86 -11.94 -13.76
N ALA A 207 13.59 -11.59 -13.99
CA ALA A 207 13.15 -10.88 -15.19
C ALA A 207 12.31 -9.62 -14.86
N TYR A 208 12.32 -9.18 -13.60
CA TYR A 208 11.41 -8.16 -13.09
C TYR A 208 11.51 -6.81 -13.80
N LYS A 209 12.71 -6.26 -13.93
CA LYS A 209 12.95 -4.95 -14.55
C LYS A 209 12.44 -4.90 -16.00
N THR A 210 12.65 -5.99 -16.73
CA THR A 210 12.24 -6.14 -18.12
C THR A 210 10.73 -6.32 -18.24
N ARG A 211 10.08 -7.09 -17.35
CA ARG A 211 8.68 -7.50 -17.45
C ARG A 211 7.68 -6.63 -16.65
N ARG A 212 8.13 -5.81 -15.72
CA ARG A 212 7.29 -5.07 -14.76
C ARG A 212 6.23 -4.14 -15.38
N ASN A 213 6.32 -3.84 -16.66
CA ASN A 213 5.30 -3.06 -17.38
C ASN A 213 4.19 -3.93 -17.99
N GLY A 214 4.18 -5.22 -17.74
CA GLY A 214 3.13 -6.13 -18.18
C GLY A 214 1.75 -5.76 -17.63
N LEU A 215 0.71 -6.28 -18.31
CA LEU A 215 -0.68 -5.99 -17.99
C LEU A 215 -1.44 -7.24 -17.54
N LEU A 216 -1.08 -8.43 -18.06
CA LEU A 216 -1.76 -9.70 -17.80
C LEU A 216 -0.87 -10.70 -17.09
N GLY A 217 -1.50 -11.56 -16.29
CA GLY A 217 -0.84 -12.62 -15.54
C GLY A 217 -0.28 -12.20 -14.20
N THR A 218 0.42 -13.11 -13.53
CA THR A 218 0.91 -12.94 -12.16
C THR A 218 2.39 -12.62 -12.09
N GLU A 219 3.18 -13.03 -13.11
CA GLU A 219 4.65 -13.04 -13.03
C GLU A 219 5.32 -11.77 -13.57
N TYR A 220 4.57 -10.86 -14.22
CA TYR A 220 5.13 -9.59 -14.68
C TYR A 220 5.51 -8.64 -13.53
N SER A 221 4.93 -8.83 -12.35
CA SER A 221 5.27 -8.05 -11.16
C SER A 221 5.19 -8.90 -9.90
N THR A 222 5.76 -8.40 -8.82
CA THR A 222 5.80 -9.09 -7.51
C THR A 222 4.42 -9.39 -6.94
N LYS A 223 3.44 -8.52 -7.20
CA LYS A 223 2.09 -8.53 -6.57
C LYS A 223 2.11 -8.35 -5.05
N PHE A 224 3.20 -7.82 -4.47
CA PHE A 224 3.33 -7.67 -3.02
C PHE A 224 2.50 -6.51 -2.43
N SER A 225 2.01 -5.60 -3.27
CA SER A 225 1.40 -4.35 -2.81
C SER A 225 0.19 -4.51 -1.89
N PRO A 226 -0.75 -5.48 -2.05
CA PRO A 226 -1.85 -5.65 -1.10
C PRO A 226 -1.38 -6.02 0.31
N TRP A 227 -0.38 -6.90 0.42
CA TRP A 227 0.18 -7.28 1.71
C TRP A 227 1.09 -6.20 2.31
N LEU A 228 1.76 -5.39 1.48
CA LEU A 228 2.49 -4.21 1.96
C LEU A 228 1.53 -3.13 2.49
N ALA A 229 0.36 -2.98 1.88
CA ALA A 229 -0.65 -2.01 2.31
C ALA A 229 -1.32 -2.42 3.63
N SER A 230 -1.63 -3.71 3.80
CA SER A 230 -2.19 -4.23 5.05
C SER A 230 -1.13 -4.43 6.15
N GLY A 231 0.15 -4.49 5.75
CA GLY A 231 1.27 -4.80 6.62
C GLY A 231 1.44 -6.31 6.89
N ALA A 232 0.73 -7.18 6.15
CA ALA A 232 0.92 -8.63 6.22
C ALA A 232 2.30 -9.09 5.67
N LEU A 233 3.00 -8.22 4.93
CA LEU A 233 4.37 -8.45 4.48
C LEU A 233 5.27 -7.28 4.88
N SER A 234 6.37 -7.59 5.57
CA SER A 234 7.35 -6.58 5.95
C SER A 234 8.17 -6.10 4.74
N PRO A 235 8.28 -4.78 4.51
CA PRO A 235 9.14 -4.26 3.45
C PRO A 235 10.63 -4.54 3.72
N ARG A 236 11.06 -4.61 4.98
CA ARG A 236 12.43 -4.98 5.37
C ARG A 236 12.73 -6.43 5.01
N ARG A 237 11.76 -7.33 5.16
CA ARG A 237 11.88 -8.74 4.76
C ARG A 237 12.05 -8.89 3.24
N ILE A 238 11.26 -8.16 2.45
CA ILE A 238 11.44 -8.17 0.99
C ILE A 238 12.82 -7.63 0.61
N TRP A 239 13.23 -6.52 1.22
CA TRP A 239 14.53 -5.91 0.97
C TRP A 239 15.67 -6.89 1.24
N GLN A 240 15.68 -7.52 2.41
CA GLN A 240 16.73 -8.47 2.80
C GLN A 240 16.71 -9.73 1.92
N ALA A 241 15.54 -10.24 1.57
CA ALA A 241 15.40 -11.38 0.68
C ALA A 241 15.93 -11.08 -0.73
N CYS A 242 15.72 -9.87 -1.26
CA CYS A 242 16.31 -9.42 -2.52
C CYS A 242 17.84 -9.33 -2.43
N LEU A 243 18.38 -8.78 -1.35
CA LEU A 243 19.85 -8.71 -1.15
C LEU A 243 20.48 -10.11 -1.13
N ASN A 244 19.89 -11.04 -0.38
CA ASN A 244 20.38 -12.40 -0.30
C ASN A 244 20.36 -13.11 -1.67
N LEU A 245 19.33 -12.87 -2.48
CA LEU A 245 19.24 -13.40 -3.83
C LEU A 245 20.28 -12.75 -4.75
N GLU A 246 20.48 -11.44 -4.69
CA GLU A 246 21.52 -10.73 -5.47
C GLU A 246 22.92 -11.26 -5.15
N GLU A 247 23.25 -11.50 -3.88
CA GLU A 247 24.52 -12.08 -3.46
C GLU A 247 24.71 -13.50 -4.04
N THR A 248 23.65 -14.30 -4.00
CA THR A 248 23.67 -15.66 -4.58
C THR A 248 23.90 -15.65 -6.08
N LEU A 249 23.38 -14.64 -6.77
CA LEU A 249 23.49 -14.49 -8.24
C LEU A 249 24.78 -13.76 -8.67
N GLY A 250 25.60 -13.25 -7.74
CA GLY A 250 26.74 -12.40 -8.04
C GLY A 250 26.37 -11.03 -8.61
N GLY A 251 25.18 -10.53 -8.23
CA GLY A 251 24.56 -9.30 -8.70
C GLY A 251 23.43 -9.55 -9.70
N SER A 252 22.36 -8.75 -9.64
CA SER A 252 21.23 -8.83 -10.57
C SER A 252 20.51 -7.49 -10.70
N PRO A 253 20.65 -6.78 -11.83
CA PRO A 253 19.89 -5.55 -12.08
C PRO A 253 18.37 -5.74 -12.09
N GLU A 254 17.90 -6.95 -12.35
CA GLU A 254 16.47 -7.31 -12.31
C GLU A 254 15.96 -7.32 -10.87
N VAL A 255 16.66 -8.01 -9.96
CA VAL A 255 16.33 -8.10 -8.54
C VAL A 255 16.53 -6.74 -7.84
N GLU A 256 17.64 -6.05 -8.13
CA GLU A 256 17.89 -4.68 -7.65
C GLU A 256 16.68 -3.76 -7.92
N TRP A 257 16.03 -3.92 -9.09
CA TRP A 257 14.91 -3.07 -9.45
C TRP A 257 13.67 -3.28 -8.55
N ILE A 258 13.51 -4.46 -7.96
CA ILE A 258 12.47 -4.68 -6.93
C ILE A 258 12.72 -3.77 -5.73
N ARG A 259 13.97 -3.65 -5.27
CA ARG A 259 14.35 -2.73 -4.18
C ARG A 259 14.16 -1.26 -4.57
N VAL A 260 14.38 -0.91 -5.84
CA VAL A 260 14.10 0.44 -6.35
C VAL A 260 12.61 0.78 -6.26
N GLU A 261 11.72 -0.16 -6.57
CA GLU A 261 10.26 0.08 -6.43
C GLU A 261 9.84 0.15 -4.95
N LEU A 262 10.48 -0.60 -4.05
CA LEU A 262 10.30 -0.43 -2.61
C LEU A 262 10.75 0.95 -2.14
N LEU A 263 11.86 1.47 -2.67
CA LEU A 263 12.32 2.84 -2.36
C LEU A 263 11.36 3.91 -2.89
N TRP A 264 10.64 3.68 -4.01
CA TRP A 264 9.58 4.57 -4.43
C TRP A 264 8.43 4.63 -3.41
N ARG A 265 8.00 3.46 -2.90
CA ARG A 265 7.01 3.39 -1.82
C ARG A 265 7.51 4.13 -0.58
N GLU A 266 8.73 3.85 -0.14
CA GLU A 266 9.38 4.49 1.01
C GLU A 266 9.43 6.01 0.86
N TYR A 267 9.84 6.49 -0.31
CA TYR A 267 9.90 7.90 -0.62
C TYR A 267 8.53 8.59 -0.50
N PHE A 268 7.48 7.96 -1.03
CA PHE A 268 6.12 8.51 -0.91
C PHE A 268 5.59 8.48 0.52
N GLN A 269 5.97 7.50 1.34
CA GLN A 269 5.67 7.50 2.77
C GLN A 269 6.22 8.77 3.45
N TRP A 270 7.48 9.09 3.22
CA TRP A 270 8.12 10.25 3.84
C TRP A 270 7.70 11.59 3.22
N VAL A 271 7.38 11.61 1.94
CA VAL A 271 6.73 12.76 1.30
C VAL A 271 5.37 13.05 1.93
N ALA A 272 4.53 12.02 2.12
CA ALA A 272 3.23 12.15 2.76
C ALA A 272 3.34 12.61 4.22
N TYR A 273 4.26 12.02 4.98
CA TYR A 273 4.53 12.41 6.36
C TYR A 273 4.88 13.90 6.48
N ARG A 274 5.81 14.40 5.64
CA ARG A 274 6.25 15.80 5.61
C ARG A 274 5.14 16.74 5.10
N ALA A 275 4.39 16.32 4.10
CA ALA A 275 3.35 17.12 3.47
C ALA A 275 2.11 17.31 4.36
N GLY A 276 1.80 16.31 5.19
CA GLY A 276 0.58 16.29 5.99
C GLY A 276 -0.66 16.47 5.11
N ARG A 277 -1.62 17.28 5.54
CA ARG A 277 -2.89 17.52 4.79
C ARG A 277 -2.71 18.12 3.40
N ARG A 278 -1.56 18.75 3.12
CA ARG A 278 -1.29 19.36 1.80
C ARG A 278 -1.34 18.35 0.67
N LEU A 279 -0.98 17.08 0.93
CA LEU A 279 -1.04 16.00 -0.04
C LEU A 279 -2.45 15.83 -0.65
N PHE A 280 -3.50 16.10 0.13
CA PHE A 280 -4.91 15.92 -0.25
C PHE A 280 -5.57 17.18 -0.83
N HIS A 281 -4.84 18.30 -0.89
CA HIS A 281 -5.36 19.54 -1.44
C HIS A 281 -5.28 19.52 -2.97
N LYS A 282 -6.29 20.15 -3.64
CA LYS A 282 -6.32 20.26 -5.10
C LYS A 282 -5.02 20.80 -5.70
N LYS A 283 -4.38 21.75 -5.04
CA LYS A 283 -3.10 22.34 -5.45
C LYS A 283 -1.87 21.52 -5.05
N GLY A 284 -2.02 20.48 -4.23
CA GLY A 284 -0.91 19.67 -3.74
C GLY A 284 0.22 20.51 -3.16
N PHE A 285 1.41 20.40 -3.74
CA PHE A 285 2.62 21.15 -3.33
C PHE A 285 2.83 22.45 -4.12
N ARG A 286 1.97 22.75 -5.09
CA ARG A 286 2.08 23.96 -5.91
C ARG A 286 1.36 25.14 -5.25
N GLU A 287 1.66 26.36 -5.74
CA GLU A 287 0.99 27.56 -5.30
C GLU A 287 -0.42 27.65 -5.86
N GLN A 288 -0.62 27.17 -7.11
CA GLN A 288 -1.87 27.23 -7.83
C GLN A 288 -2.44 25.83 -8.06
N ALA A 289 -3.75 25.71 -7.95
CA ALA A 289 -4.46 24.49 -8.30
C ALA A 289 -4.56 24.33 -9.83
N PRO A 290 -4.52 23.09 -10.36
CA PRO A 290 -4.75 22.86 -11.78
C PRO A 290 -6.17 23.32 -12.18
N ARG A 291 -6.30 23.78 -13.43
CA ARG A 291 -7.60 24.09 -14.02
C ARG A 291 -8.31 22.77 -14.32
N ALA A 292 -9.13 22.32 -13.40
CA ALA A 292 -9.91 21.11 -13.54
C ALA A 292 -11.22 21.27 -12.78
N GLY A 293 -12.28 20.68 -13.31
CA GLY A 293 -13.63 20.72 -12.75
C GLY A 293 -14.11 19.34 -12.32
N PHE A 294 -15.43 19.18 -12.26
CA PHE A 294 -16.09 17.91 -12.09
C PHE A 294 -17.25 17.80 -13.08
N ASN A 295 -17.26 16.75 -13.87
CA ASN A 295 -18.36 16.37 -14.75
C ASN A 295 -18.82 14.96 -14.34
N ALA A 296 -19.95 14.87 -13.67
CA ALA A 296 -20.48 13.64 -13.13
C ALA A 296 -20.69 12.55 -14.19
N ARG A 297 -21.20 12.93 -15.40
CA ARG A 297 -21.43 11.97 -16.48
C ARG A 297 -20.12 11.43 -17.06
N ALA A 298 -19.14 12.29 -17.28
CA ALA A 298 -17.83 11.87 -17.76
C ALA A 298 -17.10 11.02 -16.73
N PHE A 299 -17.19 11.37 -15.45
CA PHE A 299 -16.63 10.60 -14.34
C PHE A 299 -17.26 9.21 -14.26
N GLN A 300 -18.60 9.13 -14.33
CA GLN A 300 -19.29 7.84 -14.29
C GLN A 300 -18.92 6.96 -15.49
N ARG A 301 -18.85 7.51 -16.72
CA ARG A 301 -18.37 6.75 -17.88
C ARG A 301 -16.94 6.20 -17.69
N TRP A 302 -16.06 6.96 -17.04
CA TRP A 302 -14.72 6.51 -16.72
C TRP A 302 -14.76 5.39 -15.68
N VAL A 303 -15.53 5.53 -14.61
CA VAL A 303 -15.75 4.51 -13.59
C VAL A 303 -16.27 3.19 -14.19
N ASP A 304 -17.23 3.28 -15.10
CA ASP A 304 -17.89 2.13 -15.73
C ASP A 304 -17.07 1.49 -16.86
N GLY A 305 -15.89 2.05 -17.19
CA GLY A 305 -15.10 1.59 -18.34
C GLY A 305 -15.87 1.72 -19.66
N GLN A 306 -16.51 2.90 -19.87
CA GLN A 306 -17.36 3.24 -21.03
C GLN A 306 -16.92 4.57 -21.67
N THR A 307 -15.64 4.88 -21.61
CA THR A 307 -15.05 6.05 -22.32
C THR A 307 -14.88 5.76 -23.80
N ASP A 308 -14.33 6.71 -24.53
CA ASP A 308 -14.01 6.54 -25.95
C ASP A 308 -12.64 5.86 -26.18
N ASP A 309 -11.99 5.36 -25.12
CA ASP A 309 -10.68 4.71 -25.14
C ASP A 309 -10.74 3.28 -24.58
N ASP A 310 -10.58 2.29 -25.46
CA ASP A 310 -10.65 0.87 -25.11
C ASP A 310 -9.59 0.44 -24.09
N PHE A 311 -8.39 1.03 -24.13
CA PHE A 311 -7.32 0.68 -23.19
C PHE A 311 -7.64 1.17 -21.77
N VAL A 312 -8.21 2.37 -21.66
CA VAL A 312 -8.73 2.91 -20.41
C VAL A 312 -9.90 2.08 -19.89
N ASN A 313 -10.84 1.73 -20.80
CA ASN A 313 -12.01 0.93 -20.42
C ASN A 313 -11.62 -0.44 -19.87
N ALA A 314 -10.67 -1.13 -20.52
CA ALA A 314 -10.15 -2.41 -20.05
C ALA A 314 -9.53 -2.29 -18.65
N GLY A 315 -8.71 -1.25 -18.40
CA GLY A 315 -8.09 -1.04 -17.09
C GLY A 315 -9.07 -0.67 -15.99
N MET A 316 -10.14 0.07 -16.31
CA MET A 316 -11.20 0.38 -15.32
C MET A 316 -12.04 -0.83 -14.97
N ARG A 317 -12.33 -1.72 -15.94
CA ARG A 317 -13.02 -3.00 -15.68
C ARG A 317 -12.15 -3.96 -14.89
N GLU A 318 -10.84 -4.08 -15.21
CA GLU A 318 -9.89 -4.84 -14.38
C GLU A 318 -9.95 -4.37 -12.91
N LEU A 319 -9.87 -3.06 -12.69
CA LEU A 319 -9.92 -2.48 -11.36
C LEU A 319 -11.24 -2.79 -10.64
N ALA A 320 -12.37 -2.64 -11.31
CA ALA A 320 -13.68 -2.89 -10.74
C ALA A 320 -13.89 -4.38 -10.40
N GLU A 321 -13.41 -5.30 -11.26
CA GLU A 321 -13.57 -6.74 -11.08
C GLU A 321 -12.59 -7.34 -10.06
N THR A 322 -11.35 -6.82 -9.99
CA THR A 322 -10.30 -7.46 -9.19
C THR A 322 -9.89 -6.67 -7.94
N GLY A 323 -10.21 -5.38 -7.87
CA GLY A 323 -9.65 -4.47 -6.87
C GLY A 323 -8.15 -4.21 -7.08
N TYR A 324 -7.61 -4.58 -8.23
CA TYR A 324 -6.19 -4.43 -8.57
C TYR A 324 -6.03 -3.95 -10.01
N SER A 325 -4.92 -3.30 -10.30
CA SER A 325 -4.52 -2.96 -11.66
C SER A 325 -3.00 -2.78 -11.71
N SER A 326 -2.38 -3.04 -12.87
CA SER A 326 -0.94 -2.84 -13.02
C SER A 326 -0.55 -1.37 -12.89
N ASN A 327 0.69 -1.10 -12.44
CA ASN A 327 1.17 0.29 -12.36
C ASN A 327 1.08 1.01 -13.72
N ARG A 328 1.33 0.29 -14.82
CA ARG A 328 1.21 0.83 -16.17
C ARG A 328 -0.22 1.23 -16.52
N ALA A 329 -1.19 0.39 -16.20
CA ALA A 329 -2.60 0.74 -16.40
C ALA A 329 -3.00 1.93 -15.54
N ARG A 330 -2.69 1.93 -14.22
CA ARG A 330 -3.02 3.03 -13.29
C ARG A 330 -2.55 4.40 -13.81
N GLN A 331 -1.33 4.48 -14.35
CA GLN A 331 -0.80 5.71 -14.92
C GLN A 331 -1.63 6.23 -16.10
N ASN A 332 -2.09 5.33 -16.97
CA ASN A 332 -2.93 5.68 -18.11
C ASN A 332 -4.35 6.10 -17.69
N LEU A 333 -4.95 5.33 -16.75
CA LEU A 333 -6.27 5.65 -16.20
C LEU A 333 -6.29 7.03 -15.56
N ALA A 334 -5.29 7.34 -14.75
CA ALA A 334 -5.19 8.63 -14.07
C ALA A 334 -4.89 9.77 -15.05
N SER A 335 -3.96 9.57 -16.00
CA SER A 335 -3.65 10.56 -17.02
C SER A 335 -4.89 10.92 -17.86
N TYR A 336 -5.67 9.92 -18.28
CA TYR A 336 -6.88 10.11 -19.04
C TYR A 336 -7.94 10.91 -18.26
N LEU A 337 -8.21 10.56 -17.00
CA LEU A 337 -9.14 11.31 -16.16
C LEU A 337 -8.74 12.79 -16.06
N ILE A 338 -7.45 13.05 -15.78
CA ILE A 338 -6.94 14.39 -15.53
C ILE A 338 -6.89 15.23 -16.79
N HIS A 339 -6.33 14.68 -17.87
CA HIS A 339 -5.90 15.47 -19.03
C HIS A 339 -6.84 15.37 -20.22
N ASP A 340 -7.57 14.27 -20.38
CA ASP A 340 -8.53 14.08 -21.48
C ASP A 340 -9.95 14.44 -21.04
N LEU A 341 -10.35 14.07 -19.81
CA LEU A 341 -11.65 14.43 -19.26
C LEU A 341 -11.65 15.75 -18.49
N GLY A 342 -10.48 16.31 -18.13
CA GLY A 342 -10.36 17.57 -17.39
C GLY A 342 -10.95 17.52 -15.98
N ILE A 343 -11.02 16.33 -15.36
CA ILE A 343 -11.60 16.13 -14.05
C ILE A 343 -10.55 16.34 -12.96
N ASP A 344 -10.95 16.95 -11.84
CA ASP A 344 -10.09 17.12 -10.66
C ASP A 344 -9.55 15.75 -10.20
N TRP A 345 -8.25 15.63 -10.18
CA TRP A 345 -7.51 14.40 -9.88
C TRP A 345 -7.92 13.72 -8.57
N ARG A 346 -8.44 14.50 -7.62
CA ARG A 346 -8.85 13.99 -6.31
C ARG A 346 -10.04 13.04 -6.37
N TYR A 347 -10.94 13.21 -7.35
CA TYR A 347 -12.04 12.25 -7.55
C TYR A 347 -11.51 10.89 -8.01
N GLY A 348 -10.52 10.89 -8.90
CA GLY A 348 -9.86 9.64 -9.31
C GLY A 348 -9.08 9.00 -8.16
N ALA A 349 -8.35 9.80 -7.38
CA ALA A 349 -7.64 9.32 -6.19
C ALA A 349 -8.59 8.69 -5.17
N ALA A 350 -9.75 9.32 -4.91
CA ALA A 350 -10.77 8.80 -4.00
C ALA A 350 -11.44 7.52 -4.55
N TYR A 351 -11.68 7.43 -5.86
CA TYR A 351 -12.19 6.20 -6.46
C TYR A 351 -11.17 5.05 -6.34
N PHE A 352 -9.89 5.31 -6.58
CA PHE A 352 -8.83 4.32 -6.38
C PHE A 352 -8.69 3.93 -4.90
N GLU A 353 -8.81 4.89 -3.98
CA GLU A 353 -8.91 4.63 -2.54
C GLU A 353 -10.02 3.63 -2.23
N SER A 354 -11.19 3.83 -2.82
CA SER A 354 -12.33 2.94 -2.64
C SER A 354 -12.08 1.51 -3.15
N GLN A 355 -11.48 1.37 -4.34
CA GLN A 355 -11.42 0.10 -5.05
C GLN A 355 -10.18 -0.75 -4.77
N LEU A 356 -9.01 -0.11 -4.57
CA LEU A 356 -7.73 -0.82 -4.54
C LEU A 356 -7.54 -1.66 -3.27
N LEU A 357 -7.30 -2.96 -3.42
CA LEU A 357 -6.89 -3.87 -2.34
C LEU A 357 -5.55 -3.45 -1.73
N ASP A 358 -4.69 -2.85 -2.55
CA ASP A 358 -3.39 -2.34 -2.16
C ASP A 358 -3.39 -0.83 -1.85
N TYR A 359 -4.54 -0.29 -1.45
CA TYR A 359 -4.61 1.12 -1.08
C TYR A 359 -3.68 1.45 0.07
N ASP A 360 -2.76 2.33 -0.21
CA ASP A 360 -1.87 3.00 0.73
C ASP A 360 -2.03 4.51 0.50
N PRO A 361 -2.39 5.29 1.53
CA PRO A 361 -2.70 6.71 1.34
C PRO A 361 -1.51 7.49 0.78
N ALA A 362 -0.28 7.18 1.19
CA ALA A 362 0.91 7.85 0.70
C ALA A 362 1.15 7.55 -0.79
N SER A 363 1.15 6.27 -1.14
CA SER A 363 1.40 5.82 -2.52
C SER A 363 0.29 6.28 -3.47
N ASN A 364 -0.98 6.12 -3.08
CA ASN A 364 -2.10 6.49 -3.94
C ASN A 364 -2.15 8.00 -4.20
N TRP A 365 -2.27 8.80 -3.15
CA TRP A 365 -2.46 10.24 -3.29
C TRP A 365 -1.23 10.94 -3.87
N ALA A 366 0.00 10.49 -3.55
CA ALA A 366 1.20 11.06 -4.12
C ALA A 366 1.37 10.76 -5.62
N ASN A 367 1.02 9.55 -6.08
CA ASN A 367 1.02 9.23 -7.51
C ASN A 367 -0.02 10.04 -8.29
N TRP A 368 -1.23 10.21 -7.76
CA TRP A 368 -2.24 11.05 -8.37
C TRP A 368 -1.82 12.52 -8.45
N ALA A 369 -1.28 13.08 -7.36
CA ALA A 369 -0.74 14.43 -7.33
C ALA A 369 0.44 14.61 -8.32
N TYR A 370 1.30 13.59 -8.43
CA TYR A 370 2.40 13.55 -9.38
C TYR A 370 1.91 13.64 -10.83
N LEU A 371 0.91 12.85 -11.22
CA LEU A 371 0.33 12.85 -12.57
C LEU A 371 -0.45 14.14 -12.86
N ALA A 372 -1.08 14.73 -11.85
CA ALA A 372 -1.75 16.02 -11.96
C ALA A 372 -0.78 17.23 -12.05
N GLY A 373 0.54 16.99 -11.95
CA GLY A 373 1.54 18.06 -11.97
C GLY A 373 1.59 18.90 -10.72
N VAL A 374 0.94 18.47 -9.62
CA VAL A 374 0.92 19.14 -8.32
C VAL A 374 1.69 18.40 -7.22
N GLY A 375 2.28 17.26 -7.56
CA GLY A 375 3.16 16.49 -6.69
C GLY A 375 4.59 17.06 -6.69
N ASN A 376 5.52 16.21 -6.29
CA ASN A 376 6.93 16.52 -6.10
C ASN A 376 7.81 16.27 -7.36
N ASP A 377 7.23 16.20 -8.55
CA ASP A 377 7.99 16.24 -9.80
C ASP A 377 8.11 17.69 -10.31
N PRO A 378 9.31 18.24 -10.49
CA PRO A 378 9.51 19.59 -11.01
C PRO A 378 9.24 19.69 -12.52
N ARG A 379 9.14 18.54 -13.22
CA ARG A 379 8.92 18.50 -14.67
C ARG A 379 7.51 18.93 -15.06
N PRO A 380 7.30 19.37 -16.32
CA PRO A 380 5.98 19.66 -16.83
C PRO A 380 5.04 18.45 -16.72
N VAL A 381 3.75 18.74 -16.71
CA VAL A 381 2.66 17.76 -16.65
C VAL A 381 2.89 16.58 -17.61
N ARG A 382 2.76 15.36 -17.08
CA ARG A 382 2.89 14.14 -17.85
C ARG A 382 1.54 13.67 -18.34
N ARG A 383 1.23 13.97 -19.60
CA ARG A 383 0.11 13.34 -20.28
C ARG A 383 0.58 12.09 -21.01
N PHE A 384 -0.05 10.97 -20.73
CA PHE A 384 0.19 9.71 -21.45
C PHE A 384 -0.69 9.67 -22.70
N ASN A 385 -0.09 9.29 -23.83
CA ASN A 385 -0.85 8.99 -25.03
C ASN A 385 -1.31 7.53 -24.96
N THR A 386 -2.57 7.32 -24.62
CA THR A 386 -3.16 5.98 -24.38
C THR A 386 -3.09 5.09 -25.62
N VAL A 387 -3.24 5.64 -26.83
CA VAL A 387 -3.10 4.92 -28.09
C VAL A 387 -1.68 4.36 -28.23
N LYS A 388 -0.66 5.21 -27.99
CA LYS A 388 0.75 4.76 -28.01
C LYS A 388 1.01 3.74 -26.90
N GLN A 389 0.49 3.94 -25.70
CA GLN A 389 0.64 2.99 -24.60
C GLN A 389 0.01 1.63 -24.92
N ALA A 390 -1.16 1.62 -25.56
CA ALA A 390 -1.78 0.40 -26.04
C ALA A 390 -0.94 -0.32 -27.12
N GLN A 391 -0.30 0.44 -28.02
CA GLN A 391 0.62 -0.12 -29.01
C GLN A 391 1.88 -0.71 -28.37
N ASP A 392 2.45 -0.01 -27.38
CA ASP A 392 3.71 -0.42 -26.72
C ASP A 392 3.53 -1.64 -25.78
N TYR A 393 2.38 -1.73 -25.06
CA TYR A 393 2.18 -2.69 -23.97
C TYR A 393 1.06 -3.71 -24.19
N ASP A 394 0.20 -3.51 -25.18
CA ASP A 394 -0.93 -4.38 -25.53
C ASP A 394 -1.12 -4.46 -27.07
N ALA A 395 -0.01 -4.59 -27.81
CA ALA A 395 -0.01 -4.59 -29.27
C ALA A 395 -0.92 -5.68 -29.87
N ASN A 396 -0.95 -6.86 -29.24
CA ASN A 396 -1.80 -8.00 -29.63
C ASN A 396 -3.24 -7.90 -29.09
N ARG A 397 -3.61 -6.80 -28.41
CA ARG A 397 -4.92 -6.55 -27.81
C ARG A 397 -5.33 -7.57 -26.71
N ALA A 398 -4.43 -8.38 -26.21
CA ALA A 398 -4.76 -9.44 -25.26
C ALA A 398 -5.38 -8.89 -23.95
N PHE A 399 -4.85 -7.78 -23.41
CA PHE A 399 -5.40 -7.11 -22.23
C PHE A 399 -6.80 -6.56 -22.49
N ARG A 400 -6.97 -5.82 -23.61
CA ARG A 400 -8.29 -5.29 -24.00
C ARG A 400 -9.30 -6.40 -24.24
N GLN A 401 -8.91 -7.50 -24.89
CA GLN A 401 -9.81 -8.65 -25.10
C GLN A 401 -10.22 -9.30 -23.77
N ALA A 402 -9.30 -9.45 -22.83
CA ALA A 402 -9.61 -10.06 -21.53
C ALA A 402 -10.65 -9.28 -20.71
N TRP A 403 -10.72 -7.96 -20.88
CA TRP A 403 -11.56 -7.11 -20.03
C TRP A 403 -12.73 -6.42 -20.74
N LEU A 404 -12.81 -6.47 -22.08
CA LEU A 404 -13.88 -5.84 -22.83
C LEU A 404 -14.93 -6.82 -23.41
N THR A 405 -14.65 -8.12 -23.32
CA THR A 405 -15.58 -9.19 -23.79
C THR A 405 -16.59 -9.60 -22.73
#